data_baafcc8f172416b9e11823709c42ae3e
#
_entry.id   baafcc8f172416b9e11823709c42ae3e
#
_cell.length_a   1.000
_cell.length_b   1.000
_cell.length_c   1.000
_cell.angle_alpha   90.00
_cell.angle_beta   90.00
_cell.angle_gamma   90.00
#
_symmetry.space_group_name_H-M   'P 1'
#
loop_
_entity.id
_entity.type
_entity.pdbx_description
1 polymer ?
#
loop_
_entity_poly.entity_id
_entity_poly.type
_entity_poly.pdbx_seq_one_letter_code
_entity_poly.pdbx_strand_id
1 'polypeptide(L)'
;MQQAWRSIVLLSIAIVLLSTVCAAQTTPSFAALARWKAAVISPRSGALNELYSSDPAPRITVVGKTSADISAADDAEFWKGMKATQLLLKVGNSTAPQPGIQQVTFQATVRTTPPGRTLYVVESQLWQQQAEGWKLVAVQRTDAFKLEQPMSLDAKLYPPASGAREEITHALAQAGKTHKHVLVIFGADWCYDCHVLDRALERADIAPTLKRNYEVVHVDVGQGDKNQDLMNQYQVPMKRGIPAMAVLDTSGQLLYSQKNGEFERARALGPEDLLEFLNKWKSQ
;
A
#
# COMPACT_ATOMS: atom_id res chain seq x y z
N MET A 1 67.50 46.27 -37.65
CA MET A 1 66.35 47.19 -37.77
C MET A 1 65.25 46.45 -38.47
N GLN A 2 64.32 45.87 -37.81
CA GLN A 2 62.95 45.54 -38.27
C GLN A 2 62.24 44.86 -37.14
N GLN A 3 61.27 45.55 -36.55
CA GLN A 3 60.39 45.05 -35.53
C GLN A 3 59.32 44.19 -36.23
N ALA A 4 59.12 42.95 -35.72
CA ALA A 4 58.00 42.10 -36.12
C ALA A 4 56.98 42.13 -34.99
N TRP A 5 55.83 42.65 -35.28
CA TRP A 5 54.62 42.65 -34.43
C TRP A 5 54.01 41.25 -34.38
N ARG A 6 53.89 40.70 -33.19
CA ARG A 6 53.11 39.47 -32.95
C ARG A 6 51.71 39.84 -32.54
N SER A 7 50.75 39.55 -33.41
CA SER A 7 49.34 39.62 -33.12
C SER A 7 48.92 38.42 -32.31
N ILE A 8 48.48 38.69 -31.06
CA ILE A 8 47.87 37.67 -30.20
C ILE A 8 46.38 37.63 -30.55
N VAL A 9 45.94 36.53 -31.15
CA VAL A 9 44.53 36.22 -31.36
C VAL A 9 44.00 35.56 -30.09
N LEU A 10 43.20 36.28 -29.31
CA LEU A 10 42.45 35.74 -28.17
C LEU A 10 41.24 34.97 -28.71
N LEU A 11 41.33 33.64 -28.63
CA LEU A 11 40.21 32.75 -28.95
C LEU A 11 39.30 32.65 -27.70
N SER A 12 38.19 33.38 -27.72
CA SER A 12 37.18 33.28 -26.69
C SER A 12 36.37 32.01 -26.87
N ILE A 13 36.65 30.98 -26.05
CA ILE A 13 35.82 29.75 -25.99
C ILE A 13 34.58 30.08 -25.17
N ALA A 14 33.45 30.26 -25.87
CA ALA A 14 32.13 30.32 -25.23
C ALA A 14 31.74 28.88 -24.81
N ILE A 15 31.79 28.59 -23.53
CA ILE A 15 31.26 27.34 -22.96
C ILE A 15 29.73 27.49 -22.94
N VAL A 16 29.05 26.89 -23.92
CA VAL A 16 27.60 26.72 -23.90
C VAL A 16 27.30 25.58 -22.91
N LEU A 17 26.90 25.94 -21.69
CA LEU A 17 26.31 25.02 -20.74
C LEU A 17 24.93 24.58 -21.29
N LEU A 18 24.89 23.44 -21.99
CA LEU A 18 23.65 22.72 -22.26
C LEU A 18 23.16 22.15 -20.91
N SER A 19 22.27 22.87 -20.27
CA SER A 19 21.44 22.32 -19.19
C SER A 19 20.50 21.29 -19.82
N THR A 20 20.87 20.02 -19.76
CA THR A 20 19.95 18.91 -20.00
C THR A 20 18.90 18.93 -18.92
N VAL A 21 17.76 19.55 -19.22
CA VAL A 21 16.53 19.35 -18.45
C VAL A 21 16.19 17.87 -18.58
N CYS A 22 16.47 17.10 -17.55
CA CYS A 22 15.99 15.73 -17.39
C CYS A 22 14.47 15.83 -17.24
N ALA A 23 13.75 15.88 -18.37
CA ALA A 23 12.31 15.71 -18.36
C ALA A 23 12.06 14.31 -17.81
N ALA A 24 11.45 14.25 -16.64
CA ALA A 24 10.92 12.99 -16.12
C ALA A 24 10.05 12.39 -17.22
N GLN A 25 10.51 11.30 -17.82
CA GLN A 25 9.75 10.58 -18.83
C GLN A 25 8.54 9.99 -18.09
N THR A 26 7.40 10.68 -18.20
CA THR A 26 6.11 10.09 -17.86
C THR A 26 5.94 8.89 -18.78
N THR A 27 6.05 7.69 -18.26
CA THR A 27 5.75 6.47 -18.99
C THR A 27 4.39 6.67 -19.67
N PRO A 28 4.27 6.49 -21.02
CA PRO A 28 3.00 6.70 -21.71
C PRO A 28 1.92 5.88 -20.99
N SER A 29 0.86 6.52 -20.52
CA SER A 29 -0.21 5.82 -19.86
C SER A 29 -0.84 4.85 -20.87
N PHE A 30 -0.89 3.57 -20.51
CA PHE A 30 -1.50 2.54 -21.36
C PHE A 30 -2.96 2.90 -21.65
N ALA A 31 -3.26 3.24 -22.88
CA ALA A 31 -4.55 3.83 -23.29
C ALA A 31 -5.76 2.95 -22.96
N ALA A 32 -5.60 1.60 -22.97
CA ALA A 32 -6.67 0.70 -22.61
C ALA A 32 -7.02 0.77 -21.12
N LEU A 33 -6.03 1.00 -20.24
CA LEU A 33 -6.28 1.23 -18.80
C LEU A 33 -7.06 2.53 -18.58
N ALA A 34 -6.78 3.58 -19.35
CA ALA A 34 -7.55 4.82 -19.28
C ALA A 34 -9.01 4.62 -19.71
N ARG A 35 -9.26 3.81 -20.76
CA ARG A 35 -10.62 3.43 -21.18
C ARG A 35 -11.33 2.60 -20.12
N TRP A 36 -10.63 1.64 -19.49
CA TRP A 36 -11.17 0.86 -18.38
C TRP A 36 -11.57 1.75 -17.21
N LYS A 37 -10.70 2.65 -16.78
CA LYS A 37 -10.99 3.64 -15.73
C LYS A 37 -12.25 4.45 -16.06
N ALA A 38 -12.37 4.96 -17.30
CA ALA A 38 -13.54 5.68 -17.75
C ALA A 38 -14.81 4.82 -17.75
N ALA A 39 -14.70 3.53 -18.13
CA ALA A 39 -15.82 2.58 -18.12
C ALA A 39 -16.31 2.27 -16.71
N VAL A 40 -15.42 2.14 -15.72
CA VAL A 40 -15.80 1.93 -14.31
C VAL A 40 -16.71 3.04 -13.78
N ILE A 41 -16.38 4.30 -14.04
CA ILE A 41 -17.17 5.46 -13.55
C ILE A 41 -18.29 5.89 -14.50
N SER A 42 -18.37 5.31 -15.70
CA SER A 42 -19.40 5.64 -16.69
C SER A 42 -20.80 5.26 -16.21
N PRO A 43 -21.83 6.09 -16.42
CA PRO A 43 -23.21 5.70 -16.17
C PRO A 43 -23.71 4.65 -17.16
N ARG A 44 -23.05 4.45 -18.32
CA ARG A 44 -23.45 3.48 -19.37
C ARG A 44 -23.29 2.06 -18.84
N SER A 45 -24.39 1.33 -18.78
CA SER A 45 -24.40 -0.09 -18.51
C SER A 45 -23.67 -0.84 -19.65
N GLY A 46 -22.87 -1.83 -19.29
CA GLY A 46 -22.12 -2.63 -20.29
C GLY A 46 -20.79 -2.04 -20.77
N ALA A 47 -20.49 -0.75 -20.53
CA ALA A 47 -19.23 -0.14 -20.97
C ALA A 47 -17.98 -0.89 -20.51
N LEU A 48 -18.02 -1.47 -19.30
CA LEU A 48 -16.92 -2.25 -18.77
C LEU A 48 -16.87 -3.65 -19.40
N ASN A 49 -18.03 -4.27 -19.62
CA ASN A 49 -18.12 -5.60 -20.26
C ASN A 49 -17.48 -5.65 -21.65
N GLU A 50 -17.57 -4.57 -22.42
CA GLU A 50 -16.97 -4.46 -23.76
C GLU A 50 -15.45 -4.55 -23.76
N LEU A 51 -14.80 -4.35 -22.62
CA LEU A 51 -13.34 -4.42 -22.48
C LEU A 51 -12.82 -5.83 -22.24
N TYR A 52 -13.66 -6.76 -21.76
CA TYR A 52 -13.25 -8.16 -21.58
C TYR A 52 -13.22 -8.86 -22.92
N SER A 53 -12.31 -9.83 -23.04
CA SER A 53 -12.22 -10.73 -24.19
C SER A 53 -13.45 -11.66 -24.21
N SER A 54 -13.97 -11.93 -25.40
CA SER A 54 -14.99 -12.95 -25.60
C SER A 54 -14.37 -14.30 -25.98
N ASP A 55 -13.21 -14.27 -26.63
CA ASP A 55 -12.44 -15.44 -27.04
C ASP A 55 -10.94 -15.11 -27.01
N PRO A 56 -10.15 -15.76 -26.14
CA PRO A 56 -10.61 -16.67 -25.07
C PRO A 56 -11.40 -15.90 -23.97
N ALA A 57 -12.28 -16.60 -23.26
CA ALA A 57 -12.93 -16.03 -22.08
C ALA A 57 -11.90 -15.62 -21.04
N PRO A 58 -12.07 -14.46 -20.35
CA PRO A 58 -11.07 -13.95 -19.42
C PRO A 58 -11.01 -14.82 -18.16
N ARG A 59 -9.80 -15.05 -17.65
CA ARG A 59 -9.60 -15.68 -16.35
C ARG A 59 -9.59 -14.61 -15.26
N ILE A 60 -10.56 -14.65 -14.35
CA ILE A 60 -10.72 -13.61 -13.30
C ILE A 60 -10.71 -14.28 -11.92
N THR A 61 -9.79 -13.84 -11.06
CA THR A 61 -9.61 -14.38 -9.70
C THR A 61 -9.64 -13.30 -8.65
N VAL A 62 -10.09 -13.65 -7.44
CA VAL A 62 -10.08 -12.77 -6.26
C VAL A 62 -9.12 -13.35 -5.23
N VAL A 63 -8.13 -12.55 -4.81
CA VAL A 63 -7.11 -12.96 -3.86
C VAL A 63 -7.75 -13.38 -2.53
N GLY A 64 -7.35 -14.54 -2.02
CA GLY A 64 -7.87 -15.07 -0.75
C GLY A 64 -9.22 -15.79 -0.85
N LYS A 65 -9.78 -15.93 -2.06
CA LYS A 65 -10.95 -16.77 -2.31
C LYS A 65 -10.53 -18.04 -3.05
N THR A 66 -10.99 -19.18 -2.57
CA THR A 66 -10.72 -20.50 -3.16
C THR A 66 -11.75 -20.89 -4.24
N SER A 67 -12.67 -19.99 -4.57
CA SER A 67 -13.71 -20.23 -5.56
C SER A 67 -13.16 -20.26 -6.98
N ALA A 68 -13.89 -20.96 -7.86
CA ALA A 68 -13.67 -20.95 -9.30
C ALA A 68 -13.55 -19.52 -9.86
N ASP A 69 -12.95 -19.39 -11.04
CA ASP A 69 -12.88 -18.13 -11.77
C ASP A 69 -14.28 -17.48 -11.83
N ILE A 70 -14.36 -16.19 -11.53
CA ILE A 70 -15.60 -15.42 -11.64
C ILE A 70 -15.80 -14.98 -13.10
N SER A 71 -17.06 -14.72 -13.49
CA SER A 71 -17.34 -14.26 -14.85
C SER A 71 -16.94 -12.80 -15.07
N ALA A 72 -16.75 -12.41 -16.33
CA ALA A 72 -16.54 -10.99 -16.70
C ALA A 72 -17.70 -10.10 -16.25
N ALA A 73 -18.93 -10.62 -16.26
CA ALA A 73 -20.11 -9.89 -15.80
C ALA A 73 -20.06 -9.65 -14.30
N ASP A 74 -19.71 -10.65 -13.49
CA ASP A 74 -19.59 -10.50 -12.03
C ASP A 74 -18.49 -9.52 -11.65
N ASP A 75 -17.36 -9.53 -12.39
CA ASP A 75 -16.27 -8.58 -12.14
C ASP A 75 -16.68 -7.14 -12.53
N ALA A 76 -17.36 -6.99 -13.65
CA ALA A 76 -17.92 -5.69 -14.04
C ALA A 76 -18.93 -5.18 -12.99
N GLU A 77 -19.76 -6.06 -12.45
CA GLU A 77 -20.74 -5.72 -11.41
C GLU A 77 -20.03 -5.33 -10.10
N PHE A 78 -18.96 -6.02 -9.70
CA PHE A 78 -18.15 -5.62 -8.55
C PHE A 78 -17.71 -4.15 -8.66
N TRP A 79 -17.16 -3.75 -9.80
CA TRP A 79 -16.71 -2.37 -10.02
C TRP A 79 -17.88 -1.38 -10.06
N LYS A 80 -18.95 -1.72 -10.74
CA LYS A 80 -20.15 -0.88 -10.83
C LYS A 80 -20.90 -0.77 -9.51
N GLY A 81 -20.96 -1.85 -8.75
CA GLY A 81 -21.61 -1.91 -7.44
C GLY A 81 -21.04 -0.95 -6.41
N MET A 82 -19.76 -0.56 -6.55
CA MET A 82 -19.13 0.44 -5.69
C MET A 82 -19.69 1.86 -5.92
N LYS A 83 -20.39 2.13 -7.03
CA LYS A 83 -20.97 3.45 -7.37
C LYS A 83 -19.91 4.56 -7.27
N ALA A 84 -18.77 4.34 -7.89
CA ALA A 84 -17.64 5.24 -7.85
C ALA A 84 -17.98 6.61 -8.47
N THR A 85 -17.74 7.69 -7.74
CA THR A 85 -17.82 9.07 -8.24
C THR A 85 -16.44 9.56 -8.70
N GLN A 86 -15.38 8.98 -8.14
CA GLN A 86 -14.00 9.24 -8.54
C GLN A 86 -13.18 7.95 -8.42
N LEU A 87 -12.31 7.74 -9.40
CA LEU A 87 -11.38 6.62 -9.42
C LEU A 87 -9.97 7.17 -9.67
N LEU A 88 -9.06 6.98 -8.73
CA LEU A 88 -7.65 7.30 -8.87
C LEU A 88 -6.87 5.99 -8.99
N LEU A 89 -5.94 5.92 -9.94
CA LEU A 89 -5.10 4.73 -10.13
C LEU A 89 -3.65 5.10 -9.83
N LYS A 90 -3.04 4.35 -8.92
CA LYS A 90 -1.61 4.36 -8.67
C LYS A 90 -1.04 3.10 -9.33
N VAL A 91 -0.37 3.27 -10.47
CA VAL A 91 0.25 2.16 -11.19
C VAL A 91 1.55 1.79 -10.49
N GLY A 92 1.67 0.53 -10.08
CA GLY A 92 2.87 -0.02 -9.45
C GLY A 92 3.79 -0.67 -10.48
N ASN A 93 3.21 -1.38 -11.44
CA ASN A 93 3.96 -2.04 -12.51
C ASN A 93 3.20 -1.99 -13.84
N SER A 94 3.94 -1.82 -14.95
CA SER A 94 3.38 -1.88 -16.29
C SER A 94 4.44 -2.44 -17.24
N THR A 95 4.21 -3.64 -17.77
CA THR A 95 5.17 -4.39 -18.60
C THR A 95 4.51 -4.93 -19.85
N ALA A 96 5.28 -5.03 -20.93
CA ALA A 96 4.89 -5.69 -22.17
C ALA A 96 5.77 -6.94 -22.35
N PRO A 97 5.36 -8.10 -21.77
CA PRO A 97 6.18 -9.32 -21.78
C PRO A 97 6.42 -9.86 -23.19
N GLN A 98 5.52 -9.56 -24.12
CA GLN A 98 5.65 -9.87 -25.56
C GLN A 98 4.79 -8.92 -26.39
N PRO A 99 5.04 -8.80 -27.73
CA PRO A 99 4.22 -7.99 -28.60
C PRO A 99 2.73 -8.38 -28.50
N GLY A 100 1.86 -7.36 -28.40
CA GLY A 100 0.41 -7.57 -28.29
C GLY A 100 -0.07 -8.01 -26.90
N ILE A 101 0.80 -8.09 -25.90
CA ILE A 101 0.43 -8.39 -24.50
C ILE A 101 0.91 -7.25 -23.60
N GLN A 102 0.04 -6.75 -22.74
CA GLN A 102 0.35 -5.76 -21.72
C GLN A 102 -0.14 -6.24 -20.35
N GLN A 103 0.74 -6.23 -19.36
CA GLN A 103 0.38 -6.47 -17.97
C GLN A 103 0.49 -5.15 -17.19
N VAL A 104 -0.54 -4.85 -16.39
CA VAL A 104 -0.57 -3.66 -15.54
C VAL A 104 -1.05 -4.04 -14.16
N THR A 105 -0.29 -3.66 -13.13
CA THR A 105 -0.70 -3.80 -11.72
C THR A 105 -0.86 -2.41 -11.14
N PHE A 106 -2.00 -2.17 -10.50
CA PHE A 106 -2.32 -0.87 -9.91
C PHE A 106 -3.11 -1.03 -8.60
N GLN A 107 -3.06 0.03 -7.80
CA GLN A 107 -4.02 0.25 -6.72
C GLN A 107 -5.04 1.28 -7.17
N ALA A 108 -6.29 0.93 -7.09
CA ALA A 108 -7.41 1.83 -7.28
C ALA A 108 -7.86 2.41 -5.95
N THR A 109 -7.93 3.75 -5.88
CA THR A 109 -8.64 4.46 -4.80
C THR A 109 -10.00 4.88 -5.33
N VAL A 110 -11.05 4.30 -4.77
CA VAL A 110 -12.44 4.49 -5.18
C VAL A 110 -13.12 5.41 -4.18
N ARG A 111 -13.61 6.56 -4.64
CA ARG A 111 -14.50 7.40 -3.83
C ARG A 111 -15.95 7.17 -4.27
N THR A 112 -16.81 6.92 -3.31
CA THR A 112 -18.23 6.60 -3.57
C THR A 112 -19.12 7.81 -3.27
N THR A 113 -20.39 7.76 -3.67
CA THR A 113 -21.41 8.77 -3.30
C THR A 113 -21.59 8.86 -1.78
N PRO A 114 -22.04 10.04 -1.26
CA PRO A 114 -22.27 10.24 0.18
C PRO A 114 -23.16 9.16 0.83
N PRO A 115 -22.82 8.76 2.07
CA PRO A 115 -21.70 9.25 2.87
C PRO A 115 -20.37 8.71 2.32
N GLY A 116 -19.62 9.59 1.64
CA GLY A 116 -18.43 9.26 0.84
C GLY A 116 -17.46 8.30 1.56
N ARG A 117 -17.39 7.06 1.09
CA ARG A 117 -16.40 6.09 1.54
C ARG A 117 -15.25 6.09 0.55
N THR A 118 -14.04 5.95 1.09
CA THR A 118 -12.86 5.64 0.29
C THR A 118 -12.60 4.14 0.41
N LEU A 119 -12.55 3.48 -0.74
CA LEU A 119 -12.22 2.05 -0.83
C LEU A 119 -10.96 1.86 -1.66
N TYR A 120 -10.26 0.80 -1.41
CA TYR A 120 -9.01 0.45 -2.08
C TYR A 120 -9.11 -0.96 -2.66
N VAL A 121 -8.70 -1.09 -3.92
CA VAL A 121 -8.61 -2.38 -4.63
C VAL A 121 -7.24 -2.44 -5.27
N VAL A 122 -6.49 -3.52 -5.04
CA VAL A 122 -5.30 -3.83 -5.84
C VAL A 122 -5.70 -4.79 -6.93
N GLU A 123 -5.32 -4.48 -8.16
CA GLU A 123 -5.65 -5.29 -9.33
C GLU A 123 -4.45 -5.41 -10.27
N SER A 124 -4.25 -6.63 -10.78
CA SER A 124 -3.35 -6.94 -11.89
C SER A 124 -4.18 -7.37 -13.09
N GLN A 125 -3.99 -6.69 -14.21
CA GLN A 125 -4.69 -6.89 -15.47
C GLN A 125 -3.72 -7.39 -16.52
N LEU A 126 -4.11 -8.42 -17.29
CA LEU A 126 -3.44 -8.85 -18.51
C LEU A 126 -4.32 -8.49 -19.71
N TRP A 127 -3.76 -7.71 -20.60
CA TRP A 127 -4.39 -7.23 -21.82
C TRP A 127 -3.77 -7.88 -23.03
N GLN A 128 -4.60 -8.23 -24.01
CA GLN A 128 -4.19 -8.77 -25.30
C GLN A 128 -4.72 -7.87 -26.42
N GLN A 129 -3.86 -7.58 -27.38
CA GLN A 129 -4.25 -6.90 -28.61
C GLN A 129 -5.00 -7.89 -29.51
N GLN A 130 -6.27 -7.62 -29.78
CA GLN A 130 -7.14 -8.38 -30.67
C GLN A 130 -7.57 -7.52 -31.85
N ALA A 131 -8.32 -8.05 -32.81
CA ALA A 131 -8.80 -7.31 -33.99
C ALA A 131 -9.61 -6.05 -33.62
N GLU A 132 -10.41 -6.14 -32.55
CA GLU A 132 -11.24 -5.05 -32.03
C GLU A 132 -10.50 -4.12 -31.03
N GLY A 133 -9.18 -4.29 -30.88
CA GLY A 133 -8.34 -3.54 -29.97
C GLY A 133 -7.92 -4.33 -28.72
N TRP A 134 -7.49 -3.62 -27.69
CA TRP A 134 -7.04 -4.23 -26.44
C TRP A 134 -8.20 -4.76 -25.62
N LYS A 135 -8.13 -6.05 -25.25
CA LYS A 135 -9.11 -6.76 -24.42
C LYS A 135 -8.47 -7.34 -23.18
N LEU A 136 -9.21 -7.37 -22.09
CA LEU A 136 -8.84 -8.04 -20.84
C LEU A 136 -8.98 -9.56 -20.99
N VAL A 137 -7.87 -10.27 -20.83
CA VAL A 137 -7.82 -11.74 -20.90
C VAL A 137 -7.54 -12.40 -19.54
N ALA A 138 -6.98 -11.64 -18.57
CA ALA A 138 -6.92 -12.09 -17.19
C ALA A 138 -6.98 -10.90 -16.22
N VAL A 139 -7.58 -11.14 -15.06
CA VAL A 139 -7.67 -10.21 -13.94
C VAL A 139 -7.41 -10.97 -12.65
N GLN A 140 -6.57 -10.41 -11.80
CA GLN A 140 -6.44 -10.82 -10.42
C GLN A 140 -6.61 -9.60 -9.53
N ARG A 141 -7.59 -9.61 -8.65
CA ARG A 141 -7.85 -8.48 -7.75
C ARG A 141 -8.09 -8.89 -6.31
N THR A 142 -7.99 -7.93 -5.42
CA THR A 142 -8.48 -8.05 -4.04
C THR A 142 -9.98 -7.76 -3.98
N ASP A 143 -10.60 -8.00 -2.81
CA ASP A 143 -11.86 -7.35 -2.47
C ASP A 143 -11.65 -5.83 -2.30
N ALA A 144 -12.73 -5.08 -2.12
CA ALA A 144 -12.68 -3.67 -1.80
C ALA A 144 -12.50 -3.48 -0.28
N PHE A 145 -11.44 -2.80 0.13
CA PHE A 145 -11.08 -2.58 1.53
C PHE A 145 -11.14 -1.10 1.90
N LYS A 146 -11.35 -0.78 3.18
CA LYS A 146 -11.36 0.59 3.71
C LYS A 146 -9.95 1.15 3.98
N LEU A 147 -8.95 0.29 4.14
CA LEU A 147 -7.56 0.65 4.31
C LEU A 147 -6.75 0.41 3.03
N GLU A 148 -5.72 1.24 2.84
CA GLU A 148 -4.82 1.11 1.69
C GLU A 148 -4.10 -0.23 1.72
N GLN A 149 -4.08 -0.91 0.57
CA GLN A 149 -3.46 -2.23 0.42
C GLN A 149 -2.05 -2.10 -0.17
N PRO A 150 -1.06 -2.86 0.31
CA PRO A 150 0.27 -2.88 -0.30
C PRO A 150 0.23 -3.53 -1.68
N MET A 151 0.94 -2.95 -2.65
CA MET A 151 1.16 -3.56 -3.97
C MET A 151 2.41 -4.44 -4.01
N SER A 152 3.33 -4.25 -3.06
CA SER A 152 4.50 -5.10 -2.83
C SER A 152 4.80 -5.16 -1.33
N LEU A 153 5.58 -6.16 -0.92
CA LEU A 153 6.07 -6.36 0.45
C LEU A 153 7.58 -6.08 0.57
N ASP A 154 8.13 -5.23 -0.29
CA ASP A 154 9.57 -4.93 -0.33
C ASP A 154 10.01 -3.97 0.78
N ALA A 155 9.05 -3.25 1.42
CA ALA A 155 9.36 -2.37 2.52
C ALA A 155 9.85 -3.15 3.75
N LYS A 156 10.88 -2.61 4.41
CA LYS A 156 11.40 -3.12 5.67
C LYS A 156 10.74 -2.36 6.81
N LEU A 157 9.78 -3.00 7.46
CA LEU A 157 9.00 -2.43 8.55
C LEU A 157 9.59 -2.76 9.92
N TYR A 158 10.24 -3.91 10.01
CA TYR A 158 10.69 -4.47 11.28
C TYR A 158 12.21 -4.41 11.38
N PRO A 159 12.75 -3.83 12.48
CA PRO A 159 14.18 -3.84 12.75
C PRO A 159 14.66 -5.27 13.03
N PRO A 160 15.99 -5.52 13.04
CA PRO A 160 16.53 -6.82 13.40
C PRO A 160 16.02 -7.30 14.76
N ALA A 161 15.55 -8.55 14.82
CA ALA A 161 14.90 -9.12 16.01
C ALA A 161 15.74 -9.05 17.30
N SER A 162 17.06 -9.05 17.17
CA SER A 162 17.99 -9.00 18.32
C SER A 162 17.95 -7.69 19.11
N GLY A 163 17.47 -6.58 18.49
CA GLY A 163 17.41 -5.26 19.13
C GLY A 163 16.05 -4.94 19.79
N ALA A 164 15.07 -5.83 19.70
CA ALA A 164 13.68 -5.51 20.08
C ALA A 164 13.53 -5.10 21.56
N ARG A 165 14.26 -5.73 22.48
CA ARG A 165 14.21 -5.43 23.92
C ARG A 165 14.81 -4.05 24.22
N GLU A 166 15.91 -3.71 23.57
CA GLU A 166 16.57 -2.42 23.67
C GLU A 166 15.67 -1.31 23.11
N GLU A 167 15.01 -1.56 21.99
CA GLU A 167 14.06 -0.61 21.38
C GLU A 167 12.87 -0.33 22.31
N ILE A 168 12.30 -1.35 22.95
CA ILE A 168 11.23 -1.18 23.92
C ILE A 168 11.72 -0.39 25.14
N THR A 169 12.93 -0.68 25.63
CA THR A 169 13.52 0.03 26.77
C THR A 169 13.75 1.50 26.43
N HIS A 170 14.25 1.79 25.22
CA HIS A 170 14.43 3.15 24.73
C HIS A 170 13.08 3.88 24.60
N ALA A 171 12.07 3.22 24.01
CA ALA A 171 10.73 3.80 23.87
C ALA A 171 10.09 4.11 25.23
N LEU A 172 10.24 3.26 26.23
CA LEU A 172 9.77 3.52 27.60
C LEU A 172 10.48 4.74 28.22
N ALA A 173 11.80 4.86 28.03
CA ALA A 173 12.55 6.01 28.51
C ALA A 173 12.10 7.31 27.85
N GLN A 174 11.72 7.31 26.56
CA GLN A 174 11.14 8.46 25.87
C GLN A 174 9.69 8.71 26.34
N ALA A 175 8.88 7.67 26.45
CA ALA A 175 7.50 7.73 26.93
C ALA A 175 7.42 8.38 28.33
N GLY A 176 8.34 8.05 29.23
CA GLY A 176 8.45 8.70 30.55
C GLY A 176 8.73 10.20 30.50
N LYS A 177 9.48 10.68 29.47
CA LYS A 177 9.77 12.12 29.27
C LYS A 177 8.63 12.87 28.59
N THR A 178 7.94 12.20 27.67
CA THR A 178 6.91 12.79 26.82
C THR A 178 5.49 12.54 27.31
N HIS A 179 5.34 11.79 28.39
CA HIS A 179 4.05 11.35 28.96
C HIS A 179 3.16 10.60 27.97
N LYS A 180 3.78 9.82 27.07
CA LYS A 180 3.08 8.97 26.11
C LYS A 180 3.05 7.53 26.56
N HIS A 181 2.17 6.74 25.99
CA HIS A 181 2.22 5.28 26.12
C HIS A 181 3.17 4.67 25.08
N VAL A 182 3.56 3.41 25.26
CA VAL A 182 4.32 2.66 24.26
C VAL A 182 3.38 1.70 23.55
N LEU A 183 3.30 1.79 22.22
CA LEU A 183 2.59 0.87 21.36
C LEU A 183 3.59 -0.12 20.76
N VAL A 184 3.55 -1.37 21.22
CA VAL A 184 4.38 -2.45 20.69
C VAL A 184 3.60 -3.20 19.62
N ILE A 185 4.16 -3.28 18.40
CA ILE A 185 3.56 -3.93 17.24
C ILE A 185 4.42 -5.16 16.87
N PHE A 186 3.87 -6.34 17.10
CA PHE A 186 4.50 -7.60 16.71
C PHE A 186 4.11 -7.95 15.29
N GLY A 187 5.10 -8.29 14.46
CA GLY A 187 4.86 -8.63 13.07
C GLY A 187 6.12 -9.08 12.34
N ALA A 188 6.10 -9.10 11.01
CA ALA A 188 7.22 -9.46 10.18
C ALA A 188 7.12 -8.83 8.79
N ASP A 189 8.26 -8.62 8.10
CA ASP A 189 8.31 -8.02 6.76
C ASP A 189 7.53 -8.78 5.69
N TRP A 190 7.36 -10.09 5.81
CA TRP A 190 6.58 -10.91 4.88
C TRP A 190 5.06 -10.83 5.10
N CYS A 191 4.62 -10.26 6.23
CA CYS A 191 3.21 -10.26 6.64
C CYS A 191 2.43 -9.17 5.91
N TYR A 192 1.51 -9.55 5.04
CA TYR A 192 0.68 -8.62 4.27
C TYR A 192 -0.14 -7.67 5.16
N ASP A 193 -0.83 -8.20 6.18
CA ASP A 193 -1.64 -7.38 7.09
C ASP A 193 -0.80 -6.45 7.96
N CYS A 194 0.46 -6.79 8.22
CA CYS A 194 1.39 -5.89 8.92
C CYS A 194 1.69 -4.64 8.08
N HIS A 195 1.89 -4.80 6.76
CA HIS A 195 2.04 -3.66 5.85
C HIS A 195 0.75 -2.83 5.72
N VAL A 196 -0.42 -3.46 5.78
CA VAL A 196 -1.71 -2.73 5.80
C VAL A 196 -1.82 -1.90 7.06
N LEU A 197 -1.51 -2.47 8.23
CA LEU A 197 -1.55 -1.76 9.51
C LEU A 197 -0.58 -0.58 9.53
N ASP A 198 0.66 -0.78 9.10
CA ASP A 198 1.69 0.25 9.06
C ASP A 198 1.24 1.45 8.21
N ARG A 199 0.79 1.23 6.98
CA ARG A 199 0.22 2.27 6.11
C ARG A 199 -0.97 2.97 6.74
N ALA A 200 -1.82 2.23 7.45
CA ALA A 200 -2.98 2.80 8.11
C ALA A 200 -2.58 3.74 9.26
N LEU A 201 -1.54 3.40 10.01
CA LEU A 201 -1.01 4.24 11.09
C LEU A 201 -0.39 5.55 10.58
N GLU A 202 0.09 5.58 9.33
CA GLU A 202 0.63 6.78 8.67
C GLU A 202 -0.44 7.69 8.05
N ARG A 203 -1.71 7.28 8.01
CA ARG A 203 -2.80 8.07 7.43
C ARG A 203 -2.95 9.43 8.10
N ALA A 204 -3.31 10.44 7.32
CA ALA A 204 -3.46 11.83 7.80
C ALA A 204 -4.52 12.00 8.90
N ASP A 205 -5.53 11.13 8.95
CA ASP A 205 -6.57 11.12 9.99
C ASP A 205 -6.17 10.32 11.25
N ILE A 206 -5.18 9.42 11.18
CA ILE A 206 -4.73 8.54 12.28
C ILE A 206 -3.41 9.02 12.89
N ALA A 207 -2.42 9.34 12.05
CA ALA A 207 -1.07 9.69 12.47
C ALA A 207 -0.99 10.80 13.55
N PRO A 208 -1.83 11.86 13.54
CA PRO A 208 -1.79 12.87 14.60
C PRO A 208 -2.12 12.31 15.98
N THR A 209 -3.09 11.39 16.08
CA THR A 209 -3.46 10.72 17.35
C THR A 209 -2.35 9.79 17.81
N LEU A 210 -1.78 9.02 16.89
CA LEU A 210 -0.65 8.13 17.19
C LEU A 210 0.55 8.91 17.70
N LYS A 211 1.03 9.91 16.96
CA LYS A 211 2.22 10.70 17.29
C LYS A 211 2.09 11.47 18.59
N ARG A 212 0.89 11.91 18.94
CA ARG A 212 0.64 12.65 20.18
C ARG A 212 0.70 11.77 21.41
N ASN A 213 0.24 10.52 21.30
CA ASN A 213 -0.06 9.71 22.48
C ASN A 213 0.84 8.47 22.62
N TYR A 214 1.63 8.12 21.59
CA TYR A 214 2.39 6.87 21.60
C TYR A 214 3.83 7.04 21.11
N GLU A 215 4.73 6.30 21.75
CA GLU A 215 6.01 5.88 21.16
C GLU A 215 5.77 4.49 20.57
N VAL A 216 6.09 4.31 19.28
CA VAL A 216 5.78 3.06 18.55
C VAL A 216 7.04 2.22 18.40
N VAL A 217 6.93 0.93 18.71
CA VAL A 217 8.02 -0.05 18.56
C VAL A 217 7.52 -1.21 17.71
N HIS A 218 8.26 -1.54 16.65
CA HIS A 218 8.03 -2.71 15.84
C HIS A 218 8.93 -3.87 16.29
N VAL A 219 8.35 -5.04 16.54
CA VAL A 219 9.05 -6.23 17.00
C VAL A 219 8.93 -7.34 15.96
N ASP A 220 10.06 -7.71 15.32
CA ASP A 220 10.13 -8.82 14.37
C ASP A 220 9.95 -10.16 15.08
N VAL A 221 8.92 -10.90 14.71
CA VAL A 221 8.66 -12.26 15.23
C VAL A 221 9.11 -13.36 14.27
N GLY A 222 9.77 -13.02 13.16
CA GLY A 222 10.22 -13.98 12.16
C GLY A 222 9.07 -14.78 11.56
N GLN A 223 9.20 -16.10 11.57
CA GLN A 223 8.11 -17.04 11.23
C GLN A 223 7.36 -17.51 12.49
N GLY A 224 7.38 -16.72 13.56
CA GLY A 224 6.89 -17.09 14.89
C GLY A 224 7.98 -17.72 15.77
N ASP A 225 9.23 -17.61 15.37
CA ASP A 225 10.41 -18.20 16.00
C ASP A 225 11.29 -17.20 16.73
N LYS A 226 11.03 -15.89 16.57
CA LYS A 226 11.80 -14.81 17.21
C LYS A 226 10.96 -14.05 18.24
N ASN A 227 11.61 -13.47 19.24
CA ASN A 227 11.02 -12.61 20.27
C ASN A 227 9.78 -13.21 20.96
N GLN A 228 9.72 -14.55 21.07
CA GLN A 228 8.62 -15.27 21.74
C GLN A 228 8.54 -14.92 23.23
N ASP A 229 9.68 -14.65 23.86
CA ASP A 229 9.78 -14.19 25.25
C ASP A 229 9.09 -12.84 25.45
N LEU A 230 9.23 -11.89 24.49
CA LEU A 230 8.53 -10.61 24.51
C LEU A 230 7.03 -10.78 24.27
N MET A 231 6.62 -11.65 23.33
CA MET A 231 5.20 -11.95 23.14
C MET A 231 4.59 -12.54 24.40
N ASN A 232 5.28 -13.48 25.08
CA ASN A 232 4.84 -14.04 26.35
C ASN A 232 4.78 -13.00 27.45
N GLN A 233 5.82 -12.16 27.57
CA GLN A 233 5.89 -11.08 28.56
C GLN A 233 4.69 -10.13 28.43
N TYR A 234 4.31 -9.77 27.22
CA TYR A 234 3.18 -8.88 26.95
C TYR A 234 1.86 -9.62 26.68
N GLN A 235 1.80 -10.91 26.98
CA GLN A 235 0.61 -11.76 26.91
C GLN A 235 -0.05 -11.78 25.51
N VAL A 236 0.75 -11.64 24.44
CA VAL A 236 0.29 -11.74 23.06
C VAL A 236 0.35 -13.21 22.62
N PRO A 237 -0.79 -13.85 22.27
CA PRO A 237 -0.80 -15.27 21.96
C PRO A 237 -0.23 -15.55 20.56
N MET A 238 0.89 -16.28 20.50
CA MET A 238 1.57 -16.70 19.26
C MET A 238 0.65 -17.36 18.23
N LYS A 239 -0.35 -18.12 18.70
CA LYS A 239 -1.23 -18.94 17.83
C LYS A 239 -2.30 -18.14 17.10
N ARG A 240 -2.46 -16.85 17.42
CA ARG A 240 -3.52 -16.02 16.82
C ARG A 240 -3.12 -15.42 15.49
N GLY A 241 -1.90 -15.07 15.28
CA GLY A 241 -1.43 -14.43 14.05
C GLY A 241 -0.92 -13.01 14.27
N ILE A 242 -0.44 -12.42 13.21
CA ILE A 242 0.14 -11.07 13.16
C ILE A 242 -0.54 -10.24 12.03
N PRO A 243 -0.55 -8.88 12.17
CA PRO A 243 0.01 -8.08 13.26
C PRO A 243 -0.72 -8.26 14.59
N ALA A 244 0.01 -8.10 15.67
CA ALA A 244 -0.55 -8.10 17.02
C ALA A 244 0.00 -6.93 17.81
N MET A 245 -0.80 -6.37 18.74
CA MET A 245 -0.44 -5.14 19.45
C MET A 245 -0.54 -5.31 20.97
N ALA A 246 0.37 -4.62 21.68
CA ALA A 246 0.30 -4.40 23.11
C ALA A 246 0.52 -2.91 23.41
N VAL A 247 -0.12 -2.41 24.46
CA VAL A 247 0.06 -1.03 24.95
C VAL A 247 0.62 -1.08 26.36
N LEU A 248 1.69 -0.32 26.58
CA LEU A 248 2.34 -0.15 27.89
C LEU A 248 2.16 1.30 28.35
N ASP A 249 2.03 1.52 29.64
CA ASP A 249 2.13 2.85 30.22
C ASP A 249 3.59 3.35 30.30
N THR A 250 3.80 4.54 30.82
CA THR A 250 5.13 5.17 30.98
C THR A 250 6.07 4.41 31.90
N SER A 251 5.56 3.52 32.74
CA SER A 251 6.34 2.65 33.63
C SER A 251 6.65 1.26 33.05
N GLY A 252 6.07 0.95 31.88
CA GLY A 252 6.17 -0.38 31.26
C GLY A 252 5.10 -1.36 31.70
N GLN A 253 4.11 -0.91 32.49
CA GLN A 253 2.98 -1.75 32.88
C GLN A 253 2.08 -2.01 31.66
N LEU A 254 1.69 -3.28 31.46
CA LEU A 254 0.81 -3.69 30.38
C LEU A 254 -0.62 -3.17 30.61
N LEU A 255 -1.08 -2.28 29.73
CA LEU A 255 -2.44 -1.75 29.72
C LEU A 255 -3.39 -2.56 28.83
N TYR A 256 -2.88 -3.00 27.69
CA TYR A 256 -3.62 -3.78 26.71
C TYR A 256 -2.73 -4.83 26.06
N SER A 257 -3.30 -5.98 25.81
CA SER A 257 -2.72 -7.03 24.96
C SER A 257 -3.78 -7.58 24.04
N GLN A 258 -3.43 -7.71 22.77
CA GLN A 258 -4.29 -8.39 21.81
C GLN A 258 -4.38 -9.88 22.15
N LYS A 259 -5.54 -10.32 22.60
CA LYS A 259 -5.78 -11.72 23.02
C LYS A 259 -6.58 -12.52 22.00
N ASN A 260 -7.40 -11.86 21.19
CA ASN A 260 -8.38 -12.50 20.32
C ASN A 260 -8.09 -12.31 18.82
N GLY A 261 -6.91 -11.78 18.44
CA GLY A 261 -6.54 -11.56 17.06
C GLY A 261 -7.24 -10.35 16.41
N GLU A 262 -7.53 -9.30 17.19
CA GLU A 262 -8.29 -8.13 16.74
C GLU A 262 -7.68 -7.46 15.51
N PHE A 263 -6.35 -7.51 15.37
CA PHE A 263 -5.62 -6.85 14.27
C PHE A 263 -5.00 -7.83 13.27
N GLU A 264 -5.07 -9.15 13.50
CA GLU A 264 -4.45 -10.17 12.62
C GLU A 264 -4.92 -10.10 11.16
N ARG A 265 -6.12 -9.53 10.94
CA ARG A 265 -6.70 -9.28 9.63
C ARG A 265 -6.88 -7.79 9.41
N ALA A 266 -5.80 -7.03 9.54
CA ALA A 266 -5.82 -5.56 9.42
C ALA A 266 -6.48 -5.08 8.12
N ARG A 267 -6.38 -5.83 7.01
CA ARG A 267 -7.07 -5.53 5.75
C ARG A 267 -8.58 -5.42 5.87
N ALA A 268 -9.19 -6.09 6.84
CA ALA A 268 -10.64 -6.09 7.05
C ALA A 268 -11.13 -4.92 7.92
N LEU A 269 -10.21 -4.20 8.57
CA LEU A 269 -10.52 -3.05 9.42
C LEU A 269 -10.81 -1.80 8.61
N GLY A 270 -11.41 -0.81 9.30
CA GLY A 270 -11.54 0.55 8.83
C GLY A 270 -10.68 1.53 9.63
N PRO A 271 -10.51 2.77 9.14
CA PRO A 271 -9.84 3.81 9.91
C PRO A 271 -10.48 4.08 11.27
N GLU A 272 -11.80 3.93 11.34
CA GLU A 272 -12.60 4.07 12.55
C GLU A 272 -12.19 3.08 13.65
N ASP A 273 -11.90 1.82 13.30
CA ASP A 273 -11.51 0.78 14.25
C ASP A 273 -10.16 1.11 14.91
N LEU A 274 -9.21 1.62 14.10
CA LEU A 274 -7.89 2.04 14.58
C LEU A 274 -7.97 3.30 15.44
N LEU A 275 -8.79 4.29 15.04
CA LEU A 275 -8.99 5.51 15.82
C LEU A 275 -9.67 5.21 17.16
N GLU A 276 -10.66 4.33 17.19
CA GLU A 276 -11.31 3.88 18.42
C GLU A 276 -10.28 3.24 19.37
N PHE A 277 -9.47 2.30 18.86
CA PHE A 277 -8.42 1.66 19.63
C PHE A 277 -7.41 2.68 20.19
N LEU A 278 -6.85 3.56 19.35
CA LEU A 278 -5.87 4.54 19.76
C LEU A 278 -6.45 5.55 20.78
N ASN A 279 -7.71 5.97 20.63
CA ASN A 279 -8.35 6.87 21.58
C ASN A 279 -8.67 6.20 22.91
N LYS A 280 -8.98 4.91 22.91
CA LYS A 280 -9.26 4.15 24.12
C LYS A 280 -8.03 3.98 25.01
N TRP A 281 -6.88 3.77 24.40
CA TRP A 281 -5.63 3.45 25.12
C TRP A 281 -4.60 4.58 25.12
N LYS A 282 -4.99 5.80 24.71
CA LYS A 282 -4.09 6.97 24.76
C LYS A 282 -3.71 7.36 26.18
N SER A 283 -2.56 8.02 26.31
CA SER A 283 -2.17 8.68 27.56
C SER A 283 -3.18 9.80 27.93
N GLN A 284 -3.40 9.96 29.21
CA GLN A 284 -4.31 10.98 29.77
C GLN A 284 -3.63 12.35 29.83
#